data_8632c73a244a618568c62c5d2781623b
#
_entry.id   8632c73a244a618568c62c5d2781623b
#
_cell.length_a   1.000
_cell.length_b   1.000
_cell.length_c   1.000
_cell.angle_alpha   90.00
_cell.angle_beta   90.00
_cell.angle_gamma   90.00
#
_symmetry.space_group_name_H-M   'P 1'
#
loop_
_entity.id
_entity.type
_entity.pdbx_description
1 polymer ?
#
loop_
_entity_poly.entity_id
_entity_poly.type
_entity_poly.pdbx_seq_one_letter_code
_entity_poly.pdbx_strand_id
1 'polypeptide(L)'
;MILERVEIVGFRGINRLSLMLEQNNVLIGENAWGKSSLLDALTLLLSPESDLYHFERDDFWFPPGDINGREHHLHIILTFRESLPGRHRVRRYRPLEACWTPCTDGYHRIFYRLEGESAEDGSVMTLRSFLDKDGHPIDVEDINDQARHLVRLMPVLRLRDARFMRRIRNGTVPNVPNVEVTARQLDFLARELSSHPQNLSDGQIRQGLSAMVQLLEHYFSEQGAGQARYRLMRRRASNEQRSWRYLDIINRMIDRPGGRSYRVILLGLFATLLQAKGTLRLDKDARPLLLIEDPETRLHPIMLSVAWHLLNLLPLQRIATTNSGELLSLTPVEHVCRLVRESSRVAAWRLGPSGLSTEDSRRISFHIRFNRPSSLFARCWLLVEGETETWVINELARQCGHHFDAEGIKVIEFAQSGLKPLVKFARRMGIEWHVLVDGDEAGKKYAATVRSLLNNDREAEREHLTALPALDMEHFMYRQGFSDVFHRMAQIPENVPMNLRKIISKAIHRSSKPDLAIEVAMEAERRGVDSVPTLLKKMFSRVLWLARGRAD
;
A
#
# COMPACT_ATOMS: atom_id res chain seq x y z
N MET A 1 6.98 20.08 8.45
CA MET A 1 7.95 19.33 7.64
C MET A 1 7.37 17.95 7.40
N ILE A 2 7.57 17.39 6.20
CA ILE A 2 7.15 16.03 5.80
C ILE A 2 8.35 15.36 5.12
N LEU A 3 8.48 14.07 5.25
CA LEU A 3 9.41 13.26 4.47
C LEU A 3 8.81 13.09 3.06
N GLU A 4 9.37 13.76 2.07
CA GLU A 4 8.84 13.80 0.71
C GLU A 4 9.41 12.70 -0.17
N ARG A 5 10.69 12.33 0.01
CA ARG A 5 11.37 11.33 -0.82
C ARG A 5 12.36 10.51 0.00
N VAL A 6 12.45 9.25 -0.35
CA VAL A 6 13.46 8.32 0.16
C VAL A 6 14.17 7.69 -1.02
N GLU A 7 15.48 7.79 -1.04
CA GLU A 7 16.35 7.16 -2.03
C GLU A 7 17.30 6.22 -1.30
N ILE A 8 17.34 4.98 -1.72
CA ILE A 8 18.16 3.92 -1.11
C ILE A 8 18.96 3.25 -2.22
N VAL A 9 20.25 3.09 -1.99
CA VAL A 9 21.15 2.28 -2.83
C VAL A 9 21.96 1.37 -1.93
N GLY A 10 21.94 0.09 -2.22
CA GLY A 10 22.81 -0.89 -1.57
C GLY A 10 22.45 -1.26 -0.14
N PHE A 11 21.18 -1.12 0.30
CA PHE A 11 20.79 -1.38 1.68
C PHE A 11 19.93 -2.64 1.82
N ARG A 12 20.42 -3.64 2.55
CA ARG A 12 19.75 -4.93 2.87
C ARG A 12 19.13 -5.58 1.63
N GLY A 13 17.78 -5.74 1.60
CA GLY A 13 17.05 -6.30 0.47
C GLY A 13 16.83 -5.35 -0.70
N ILE A 14 17.34 -4.12 -0.66
CA ILE A 14 17.13 -3.08 -1.68
C ILE A 14 18.45 -2.77 -2.37
N ASN A 15 18.55 -3.15 -3.65
CA ASN A 15 19.65 -2.71 -4.49
C ASN A 15 19.52 -1.20 -4.77
N ARG A 16 18.41 -0.79 -5.37
CA ARG A 16 18.12 0.61 -5.64
C ARG A 16 16.63 0.89 -5.53
N LEU A 17 16.25 1.94 -4.82
CA LEU A 17 14.87 2.41 -4.67
C LEU A 17 14.85 3.94 -4.67
N SER A 18 13.90 4.53 -5.38
CA SER A 18 13.52 5.93 -5.23
C SER A 18 12.01 6.01 -5.05
N LEU A 19 11.58 6.50 -3.90
CA LEU A 19 10.18 6.52 -3.48
C LEU A 19 9.75 7.94 -3.10
N MET A 20 8.77 8.47 -3.81
CA MET A 20 8.07 9.69 -3.43
C MET A 20 6.99 9.36 -2.40
N LEU A 21 6.91 10.16 -1.36
CA LEU A 21 5.98 10.01 -0.24
C LEU A 21 5.03 11.20 -0.14
N GLU A 22 3.81 10.91 0.27
CA GLU A 22 2.79 11.88 0.60
C GLU A 22 2.43 11.82 2.09
N GLN A 23 1.39 12.54 2.51
CA GLN A 23 0.90 12.49 3.89
C GLN A 23 0.47 11.07 4.30
N ASN A 24 -0.15 10.34 3.38
CA ASN A 24 -0.62 8.97 3.59
C ASN A 24 -0.08 8.07 2.50
N ASN A 25 0.57 6.98 2.89
CA ASN A 25 1.15 6.02 1.97
C ASN A 25 0.83 4.61 2.43
N VAL A 26 0.30 3.79 1.52
CA VAL A 26 0.08 2.36 1.75
C VAL A 26 0.90 1.59 0.72
N LEU A 27 1.94 0.93 1.20
CA LEU A 27 2.87 0.17 0.38
C LEU A 27 2.38 -1.27 0.22
N ILE A 28 2.26 -1.70 -1.01
CA ILE A 28 1.94 -3.08 -1.38
C ILE A 28 3.04 -3.66 -2.26
N GLY A 29 3.08 -4.96 -2.36
CA GLY A 29 4.06 -5.69 -3.16
C GLY A 29 4.32 -7.05 -2.55
N GLU A 30 4.99 -7.93 -3.27
CA GLU A 30 5.31 -9.26 -2.77
C GLU A 30 6.31 -9.21 -1.60
N ASN A 31 6.37 -10.29 -0.87
CA ASN A 31 7.39 -10.47 0.15
C ASN A 31 8.78 -10.42 -0.52
N ALA A 32 9.78 -9.94 0.17
CA ALA A 32 11.12 -9.71 -0.36
C ALA A 32 11.29 -8.58 -1.41
N TRP A 33 10.25 -7.81 -1.73
CA TRP A 33 10.38 -6.64 -2.62
C TRP A 33 10.78 -5.35 -1.90
N GLY A 34 11.42 -5.47 -0.74
CA GLY A 34 12.04 -4.34 -0.06
C GLY A 34 11.15 -3.57 0.93
N LYS A 35 9.86 -3.93 1.11
CA LYS A 35 8.97 -3.24 2.08
C LYS A 35 9.57 -3.18 3.48
N SER A 36 9.95 -4.32 4.03
CA SER A 36 10.54 -4.40 5.39
C SER A 36 11.88 -3.69 5.48
N SER A 37 12.74 -3.82 4.44
CA SER A 37 14.02 -3.12 4.40
C SER A 37 13.86 -1.59 4.37
N LEU A 38 12.85 -1.08 3.66
CA LEU A 38 12.50 0.35 3.67
C LEU A 38 12.05 0.81 5.07
N LEU A 39 11.16 0.05 5.71
CA LEU A 39 10.71 0.39 7.06
C LEU A 39 11.86 0.29 8.07
N ASP A 40 12.77 -0.68 7.91
CA ASP A 40 13.96 -0.81 8.74
C ASP A 40 14.91 0.37 8.56
N ALA A 41 15.18 0.79 7.32
CA ALA A 41 15.98 1.98 7.04
C ALA A 41 15.43 3.21 7.77
N LEU A 42 14.13 3.50 7.60
CA LEU A 42 13.48 4.64 8.25
C LEU A 42 13.51 4.51 9.78
N THR A 43 13.32 3.30 10.32
CA THR A 43 13.34 3.06 11.76
C THR A 43 14.73 3.30 12.36
N LEU A 44 15.79 2.83 11.70
CA LEU A 44 17.17 2.97 12.17
C LEU A 44 17.65 4.41 12.05
N LEU A 45 17.42 5.04 10.91
CA LEU A 45 17.95 6.38 10.62
C LEU A 45 17.21 7.51 11.33
N LEU A 46 15.93 7.32 11.65
CA LEU A 46 15.09 8.30 12.34
C LEU A 46 14.66 7.80 13.71
N SER A 47 15.47 6.92 14.34
CA SER A 47 15.23 6.47 15.70
C SER A 47 15.33 7.64 16.68
N PRO A 48 14.34 7.80 17.58
CA PRO A 48 14.40 8.84 18.62
C PRO A 48 15.42 8.54 19.74
N GLU A 49 16.28 7.55 19.58
CA GLU A 49 17.35 7.25 20.51
C GLU A 49 18.41 8.35 20.56
N SER A 50 19.22 8.36 21.63
CA SER A 50 20.21 9.43 21.84
C SER A 50 21.33 9.44 20.79
N ASP A 51 21.66 8.25 20.28
CA ASP A 51 22.77 8.06 19.37
C ASP A 51 22.31 7.92 17.93
N LEU A 52 23.05 8.56 17.03
CA LEU A 52 22.82 8.42 15.60
C LEU A 52 23.25 7.04 15.14
N TYR A 53 22.43 6.41 14.29
CA TYR A 53 22.71 5.09 13.77
C TYR A 53 24.01 5.03 12.97
N HIS A 54 24.81 4.00 13.18
CA HIS A 54 25.97 3.65 12.37
C HIS A 54 25.68 2.36 11.61
N PHE A 55 26.02 2.35 10.33
CA PHE A 55 25.82 1.17 9.50
C PHE A 55 26.70 0.02 9.98
N GLU A 56 26.16 -1.18 9.85
CA GLU A 56 26.83 -2.43 10.13
C GLU A 56 27.02 -3.23 8.84
N ARG A 57 27.88 -4.25 8.86
CA ARG A 57 28.15 -5.08 7.69
C ARG A 57 26.89 -5.74 7.12
N ASP A 58 25.91 -6.07 7.94
CA ASP A 58 24.66 -6.69 7.53
C ASP A 58 23.65 -5.71 6.88
N ASP A 59 23.96 -4.44 6.86
CA ASP A 59 23.16 -3.44 6.17
C ASP A 59 23.46 -3.35 4.67
N PHE A 60 24.59 -3.91 4.22
CA PHE A 60 24.98 -3.85 2.81
C PHE A 60 24.25 -4.91 1.99
N TRP A 61 23.76 -4.50 0.84
CA TRP A 61 23.07 -5.38 -0.11
C TRP A 61 24.04 -6.40 -0.71
N PHE A 62 23.51 -7.57 -1.06
CA PHE A 62 24.22 -8.60 -1.80
C PHE A 62 23.30 -9.25 -2.85
N PRO A 63 23.84 -9.64 -4.02
CA PRO A 63 23.08 -10.31 -5.05
C PRO A 63 22.49 -11.64 -4.56
N PRO A 64 21.26 -11.98 -4.95
CA PRO A 64 20.71 -13.31 -4.65
C PRO A 64 21.62 -14.42 -5.19
N GLY A 65 22.04 -15.33 -4.29
CA GLY A 65 22.90 -16.47 -4.65
C GLY A 65 24.41 -16.22 -4.54
N ASP A 66 24.86 -15.00 -4.33
CA ASP A 66 26.28 -14.67 -4.12
C ASP A 66 26.49 -14.01 -2.75
N ILE A 67 26.83 -14.82 -1.76
CA ILE A 67 27.09 -14.37 -0.39
C ILE A 67 28.40 -13.55 -0.30
N ASN A 68 29.32 -13.73 -1.22
CA ASN A 68 30.62 -13.05 -1.25
C ASN A 68 30.59 -11.74 -2.03
N GLY A 69 29.58 -11.51 -2.86
CA GLY A 69 29.43 -10.31 -3.69
C GLY A 69 28.73 -9.15 -2.97
N ARG A 70 28.91 -8.97 -1.64
CA ARG A 70 28.35 -7.80 -0.93
C ARG A 70 28.88 -6.51 -1.53
N GLU A 71 27.98 -5.55 -1.69
CA GLU A 71 28.36 -4.17 -2.02
C GLU A 71 29.25 -3.59 -0.90
N HIS A 72 30.25 -2.81 -1.30
CA HIS A 72 31.12 -2.12 -0.36
C HIS A 72 30.67 -0.70 -0.07
N HIS A 73 29.69 -0.22 -0.79
CA HIS A 73 29.15 1.13 -0.67
C HIS A 73 27.63 1.08 -0.62
N LEU A 74 27.05 1.83 0.30
CA LEU A 74 25.63 2.09 0.36
C LEU A 74 25.37 3.56 0.62
N HIS A 75 24.26 4.10 0.13
CA HIS A 75 23.79 5.41 0.56
C HIS A 75 22.28 5.50 0.65
N ILE A 76 21.82 6.35 1.57
CA ILE A 76 20.41 6.65 1.77
C ILE A 76 20.25 8.16 1.82
N ILE A 77 19.35 8.70 1.01
CA ILE A 77 19.00 10.12 1.03
C ILE A 77 17.56 10.27 1.46
N LEU A 78 17.35 11.04 2.52
CA LEU A 78 16.04 11.42 3.03
C LEU A 78 15.78 12.88 2.68
N THR A 79 14.77 13.15 1.85
CA THR A 79 14.37 14.51 1.47
C THR A 79 13.17 14.94 2.30
N PHE A 80 13.36 15.97 3.10
CA PHE A 80 12.30 16.59 3.90
C PHE A 80 11.87 17.90 3.27
N ARG A 81 10.60 18.12 3.11
CA ARG A 81 10.01 19.35 2.58
C ARG A 81 9.23 20.09 3.66
N GLU A 82 9.28 21.41 3.65
CA GLU A 82 8.36 22.20 4.47
C GLU A 82 6.90 21.95 4.08
N SER A 83 6.00 22.03 5.04
CA SER A 83 4.57 21.74 4.80
C SER A 83 3.86 22.77 3.94
N LEU A 84 4.30 24.01 4.01
CA LEU A 84 3.84 25.15 3.21
C LEU A 84 5.03 26.09 2.99
N PRO A 85 5.09 26.84 1.86
CA PRO A 85 6.16 27.79 1.60
C PRO A 85 6.38 28.78 2.75
N GLY A 86 7.64 28.98 3.16
CA GLY A 86 8.03 29.87 4.25
C GLY A 86 7.92 29.27 5.67
N ARG A 87 7.43 28.05 5.82
CA ARG A 87 7.33 27.37 7.13
C ARG A 87 8.69 26.93 7.69
N HIS A 88 9.73 26.83 6.89
CA HIS A 88 11.10 26.58 7.36
C HIS A 88 11.59 27.61 8.38
N ARG A 89 11.07 28.88 8.35
CA ARG A 89 11.44 29.98 9.27
C ARG A 89 10.79 29.90 10.65
N VAL A 90 9.92 28.93 10.91
CA VAL A 90 9.28 28.77 12.21
C VAL A 90 10.32 28.43 13.27
N ARG A 91 10.17 28.97 14.49
CA ARG A 91 11.12 28.84 15.62
C ARG A 91 11.64 27.41 15.84
N ARG A 92 10.80 26.39 15.68
CA ARG A 92 11.19 24.97 15.86
C ARG A 92 12.24 24.48 14.86
N TYR A 93 12.36 25.11 13.68
CA TYR A 93 13.31 24.74 12.63
C TYR A 93 14.58 25.61 12.62
N ARG A 94 14.70 26.56 13.55
CA ARG A 94 15.91 27.38 13.68
C ARG A 94 17.20 26.56 13.79
N PRO A 95 17.24 25.47 14.59
CA PRO A 95 18.45 24.66 14.65
C PRO A 95 18.90 24.08 13.31
N LEU A 96 17.99 23.95 12.35
CA LEU A 96 18.23 23.40 11.02
C LEU A 96 18.30 24.49 9.95
N GLU A 97 18.46 25.77 10.31
CA GLU A 97 18.39 26.89 9.35
C GLU A 97 19.41 26.74 8.22
N ALA A 98 20.64 26.33 8.53
CA ALA A 98 21.70 26.09 7.56
C ALA A 98 21.46 24.88 6.63
N CYS A 99 20.56 23.96 7.00
CA CYS A 99 20.28 22.75 6.22
C CYS A 99 19.18 22.95 5.17
N TRP A 100 18.43 24.05 5.22
CA TRP A 100 17.34 24.32 4.28
C TRP A 100 17.83 24.84 2.95
N THR A 101 17.52 24.15 1.88
CA THR A 101 17.86 24.52 0.50
C THR A 101 16.62 24.99 -0.25
N PRO A 102 16.63 26.19 -0.86
CA PRO A 102 15.53 26.69 -1.69
C PRO A 102 15.46 25.91 -3.01
N CYS A 103 14.26 25.48 -3.40
CA CYS A 103 14.01 24.79 -4.65
C CYS A 103 13.16 25.62 -5.62
N THR A 104 13.18 25.25 -6.90
CA THR A 104 12.53 25.99 -8.00
C THR A 104 11.01 26.05 -7.90
N ASP A 105 10.38 25.13 -7.15
CA ASP A 105 8.94 25.08 -6.90
C ASP A 105 8.46 25.98 -5.75
N GLY A 106 9.35 26.79 -5.18
CA GLY A 106 9.07 27.72 -4.09
C GLY A 106 9.06 27.08 -2.69
N TYR A 107 9.34 25.81 -2.57
CA TYR A 107 9.51 25.13 -1.28
C TYR A 107 10.98 25.04 -0.90
N HIS A 108 11.24 24.98 0.41
CA HIS A 108 12.54 24.62 0.95
C HIS A 108 12.58 23.16 1.34
N ARG A 109 13.74 22.52 1.10
CA ARG A 109 13.99 21.12 1.40
C ARG A 109 15.28 20.95 2.19
N ILE A 110 15.30 19.90 3.01
CA ILE A 110 16.52 19.37 3.62
C ILE A 110 16.79 18.02 2.93
N PHE A 111 17.96 17.90 2.33
CA PHE A 111 18.45 16.64 1.77
C PHE A 111 19.49 16.07 2.71
N TYR A 112 19.12 15.05 3.48
CA TYR A 112 19.99 14.41 4.44
C TYR A 112 20.49 13.09 3.88
N ARG A 113 21.81 12.99 3.67
CA ARG A 113 22.47 11.81 3.11
C ARG A 113 23.28 11.10 4.19
N LEU A 114 23.14 9.77 4.22
CA LEU A 114 24.00 8.85 4.94
C LEU A 114 24.67 7.93 3.94
N GLU A 115 25.99 7.75 4.10
CA GLU A 115 26.80 6.86 3.28
C GLU A 115 27.47 5.85 4.21
N GLY A 116 27.49 4.59 3.79
CA GLY A 116 28.21 3.50 4.41
C GLY A 116 29.30 2.99 3.49
N GLU A 117 30.51 2.86 4.01
CA GLU A 117 31.62 2.23 3.30
C GLU A 117 32.16 1.07 4.12
N SER A 118 32.28 -0.10 3.49
CA SER A 118 32.84 -1.30 4.10
C SER A 118 34.26 -1.51 3.58
N ALA A 119 35.24 -1.52 4.47
CA ALA A 119 36.61 -1.83 4.12
C ALA A 119 36.84 -3.36 4.03
N GLU A 120 37.96 -3.77 3.42
CA GLU A 120 38.34 -5.17 3.27
C GLU A 120 38.54 -5.90 4.61
N ASP A 121 38.94 -5.17 5.64
CA ASP A 121 39.07 -5.70 7.02
C ASP A 121 37.74 -5.93 7.73
N GLY A 122 36.62 -5.58 7.08
CA GLY A 122 35.27 -5.70 7.60
C GLY A 122 34.83 -4.55 8.50
N SER A 123 35.66 -3.52 8.68
CA SER A 123 35.24 -2.28 9.34
C SER A 123 34.25 -1.52 8.48
N VAL A 124 33.29 -0.83 9.11
CA VAL A 124 32.28 -0.03 8.42
C VAL A 124 32.36 1.42 8.90
N MET A 125 32.48 2.32 7.95
CA MET A 125 32.44 3.75 8.21
C MET A 125 31.08 4.31 7.78
N THR A 126 30.50 5.17 8.62
CA THR A 126 29.26 5.88 8.32
C THR A 126 29.50 7.36 8.22
N LEU A 127 29.27 7.93 7.06
CA LEU A 127 29.38 9.36 6.76
C LEU A 127 28.01 10.00 6.68
N ARG A 128 27.90 11.24 7.13
CA ARG A 128 26.67 12.05 7.07
C ARG A 128 26.93 13.36 6.39
N SER A 129 26.00 13.82 5.57
CA SER A 129 26.06 15.11 4.92
C SER A 129 24.68 15.67 4.66
N PHE A 130 24.59 16.99 4.60
CA PHE A 130 23.44 17.67 4.05
C PHE A 130 23.80 18.14 2.64
N LEU A 131 22.83 18.07 1.72
CA LEU A 131 23.07 18.36 0.30
C LEU A 131 22.27 19.59 -0.13
N ASP A 132 22.78 20.25 -1.15
CA ASP A 132 22.02 21.23 -1.91
C ASP A 132 21.06 20.54 -2.92
N LYS A 133 20.34 21.35 -3.69
CA LYS A 133 19.40 20.86 -4.74
C LYS A 133 20.08 20.10 -5.88
N ASP A 134 21.38 20.31 -6.08
CA ASP A 134 22.17 19.71 -7.16
C ASP A 134 22.94 18.46 -6.67
N GLY A 135 22.79 18.13 -5.39
CA GLY A 135 23.37 16.93 -4.77
C GLY A 135 24.79 17.13 -4.22
N HIS A 136 25.28 18.37 -4.17
CA HIS A 136 26.58 18.64 -3.56
C HIS A 136 26.45 18.86 -2.04
N PRO A 137 27.44 18.39 -1.26
CA PRO A 137 27.47 18.66 0.17
C PRO A 137 27.48 20.15 0.47
N ILE A 138 26.63 20.59 1.39
CA ILE A 138 26.68 21.95 1.94
C ILE A 138 27.56 21.96 3.19
N ASP A 139 28.27 23.08 3.40
CA ASP A 139 29.08 23.27 4.61
C ASP A 139 28.16 23.64 5.77
N VAL A 140 28.05 22.73 6.74
CA VAL A 140 27.18 22.86 7.92
C VAL A 140 28.04 22.61 9.16
N GLU A 141 28.01 23.56 10.09
CA GLU A 141 28.70 23.44 11.38
C GLU A 141 28.06 22.30 12.19
N ASP A 142 28.87 21.37 12.70
CA ASP A 142 28.48 20.18 13.45
C ASP A 142 27.32 19.37 12.80
N ILE A 143 27.65 18.66 11.72
CA ILE A 143 26.71 17.82 10.94
C ILE A 143 25.97 16.82 11.86
N ASN A 144 26.64 16.24 12.88
CA ASN A 144 26.02 15.27 13.76
C ASN A 144 25.00 15.91 14.70
N ASP A 145 25.23 17.14 15.16
CA ASP A 145 24.25 17.84 15.99
C ASP A 145 23.03 18.25 15.16
N GLN A 146 23.25 18.74 13.94
CA GLN A 146 22.14 19.01 13.00
C GLN A 146 21.33 17.75 12.70
N ALA A 147 21.98 16.60 12.49
CA ALA A 147 21.31 15.32 12.29
C ALA A 147 20.48 14.90 13.51
N ARG A 148 21.02 15.09 14.73
CA ARG A 148 20.25 14.85 15.97
C ARG A 148 19.03 15.76 16.07
N HIS A 149 19.16 17.03 15.70
CA HIS A 149 18.02 17.96 15.67
C HIS A 149 16.95 17.53 14.67
N LEU A 150 17.36 17.10 13.46
CA LEU A 150 16.44 16.58 12.44
C LEU A 150 15.67 15.36 12.95
N VAL A 151 16.36 14.38 13.52
CA VAL A 151 15.76 13.16 14.08
C VAL A 151 14.81 13.49 15.25
N ARG A 152 15.18 14.42 16.14
CA ARG A 152 14.31 14.87 17.25
C ARG A 152 13.01 15.50 16.76
N LEU A 153 13.06 16.23 15.63
CA LEU A 153 11.86 16.87 15.07
C LEU A 153 10.99 15.90 14.25
N MET A 154 11.59 14.89 13.61
CA MET A 154 10.86 13.88 12.84
C MET A 154 11.27 12.45 13.22
N PRO A 155 11.07 12.03 14.46
CA PRO A 155 11.35 10.66 14.86
C PRO A 155 10.36 9.69 14.23
N VAL A 156 10.79 8.46 14.04
CA VAL A 156 9.92 7.36 13.59
C VAL A 156 9.26 6.70 14.79
N LEU A 157 7.96 6.48 14.70
CA LEU A 157 7.20 5.57 15.57
C LEU A 157 6.73 4.38 14.74
N ARG A 158 7.28 3.19 14.99
CA ARG A 158 6.91 1.98 14.27
C ARG A 158 5.96 1.12 15.07
N LEU A 159 4.75 0.93 14.54
CA LEU A 159 3.78 -0.02 15.07
C LEU A 159 4.06 -1.39 14.47
N ARG A 160 4.62 -2.27 15.28
CA ARG A 160 4.91 -3.67 14.96
C ARG A 160 4.03 -4.62 15.76
N ASP A 161 4.01 -5.86 15.33
CA ASP A 161 3.47 -6.98 16.10
C ASP A 161 4.09 -7.06 17.52
N ALA A 162 3.25 -7.11 18.56
CA ALA A 162 3.64 -7.12 19.97
C ALA A 162 4.56 -8.29 20.41
N ARG A 163 4.90 -9.25 19.52
CA ARG A 163 5.89 -10.29 19.84
C ARG A 163 7.28 -9.73 20.08
N PHE A 164 7.62 -8.57 19.53
CA PHE A 164 8.90 -7.90 19.73
C PHE A 164 9.01 -7.22 21.09
N MET A 165 7.91 -6.99 21.78
CA MET A 165 7.81 -6.26 23.04
C MET A 165 8.38 -6.99 24.28
N ARG A 166 8.73 -8.25 24.15
CA ARG A 166 9.33 -9.01 25.29
C ARG A 166 10.78 -8.63 25.60
N ARG A 167 11.47 -7.85 24.76
CA ARG A 167 12.90 -7.51 24.95
C ARG A 167 13.18 -6.17 25.63
N ILE A 168 12.19 -5.26 25.76
CA ILE A 168 12.40 -3.97 26.44
C ILE A 168 11.80 -4.05 27.83
N ARG A 169 12.42 -4.81 28.72
CA ARG A 169 11.91 -5.01 30.09
C ARG A 169 12.69 -4.31 31.20
N ASN A 170 13.73 -3.55 30.90
CA ASN A 170 14.58 -2.93 31.93
C ASN A 170 14.94 -1.47 31.59
N GLY A 171 13.99 -0.57 31.72
CA GLY A 171 14.26 0.87 31.64
C GLY A 171 13.46 1.65 32.67
N THR A 172 14.15 2.31 33.56
CA THR A 172 13.59 3.22 34.57
C THR A 172 12.93 4.44 33.94
N VAL A 173 11.66 4.67 34.26
CA VAL A 173 10.86 5.81 33.82
C VAL A 173 11.24 7.06 34.61
N PRO A 174 11.53 8.22 33.98
CA PRO A 174 11.88 9.43 34.71
C PRO A 174 10.64 10.12 35.31
N ASN A 175 10.84 10.69 36.48
CA ASN A 175 9.83 11.24 37.38
C ASN A 175 9.20 12.57 36.89
N VAL A 176 7.98 12.50 36.31
CA VAL A 176 7.05 13.66 36.17
C VAL A 176 5.68 13.21 36.72
N PRO A 177 5.23 13.68 37.86
CA PRO A 177 4.21 12.98 38.68
C PRO A 177 2.88 12.68 37.97
N ASN A 178 2.34 13.59 37.19
CA ASN A 178 1.01 13.40 36.55
C ASN A 178 1.06 12.57 35.24
N VAL A 179 2.13 12.65 34.48
CA VAL A 179 2.29 11.92 33.21
C VAL A 179 2.65 10.46 33.47
N GLU A 180 3.41 10.18 34.55
CA GLU A 180 3.77 8.82 34.94
C GLU A 180 2.61 7.98 35.42
N VAL A 181 1.74 8.56 36.25
CA VAL A 181 0.53 7.86 36.74
C VAL A 181 -0.36 7.51 35.56
N THR A 182 -0.51 8.43 34.61
CA THR A 182 -1.32 8.24 33.41
C THR A 182 -0.71 7.18 32.48
N ALA A 183 0.61 7.18 32.30
CA ALA A 183 1.30 6.19 31.49
C ALA A 183 1.25 4.78 32.09
N ARG A 184 1.40 4.64 33.42
CA ARG A 184 1.25 3.36 34.13
C ARG A 184 -0.17 2.81 34.09
N GLN A 185 -1.17 3.67 34.22
CA GLN A 185 -2.57 3.27 34.10
C GLN A 185 -2.89 2.76 32.70
N LEU A 186 -2.38 3.41 31.66
CA LEU A 186 -2.56 2.98 30.27
C LEU A 186 -1.80 1.69 29.95
N ASP A 187 -0.61 1.49 30.50
CA ASP A 187 0.14 0.24 30.35
C ASP A 187 -0.59 -0.93 31.04
N PHE A 188 -1.15 -0.70 32.21
CA PHE A 188 -2.00 -1.67 32.90
C PHE A 188 -3.25 -1.99 32.07
N LEU A 189 -3.98 -0.97 31.59
CA LEU A 189 -5.16 -1.14 30.75
C LEU A 189 -4.83 -1.83 29.41
N ALA A 190 -3.67 -1.56 28.83
CA ALA A 190 -3.21 -2.23 27.61
C ALA A 190 -2.94 -3.72 27.83
N ARG A 191 -2.37 -4.09 28.97
CA ARG A 191 -2.16 -5.50 29.33
C ARG A 191 -3.47 -6.23 29.56
N GLU A 192 -4.39 -5.63 30.31
CA GLU A 192 -5.74 -6.17 30.54
C GLU A 192 -6.52 -6.31 29.23
N LEU A 193 -6.46 -5.33 28.35
CA LEU A 193 -7.07 -5.39 27.01
C LEU A 193 -6.52 -6.51 26.14
N SER A 194 -5.22 -6.80 26.28
CA SER A 194 -4.56 -7.88 25.50
C SER A 194 -4.88 -9.26 26.07
N SER A 195 -5.08 -9.37 27.38
CA SER A 195 -5.27 -10.64 28.09
C SER A 195 -6.74 -10.99 28.30
N HIS A 196 -7.54 -10.02 28.76
CA HIS A 196 -8.93 -10.23 29.17
C HIS A 196 -9.83 -9.00 28.84
N PRO A 197 -10.09 -8.71 27.56
CA PRO A 197 -10.83 -7.51 27.16
C PRO A 197 -12.26 -7.39 27.74
N GLN A 198 -12.85 -8.50 28.14
CA GLN A 198 -14.18 -8.55 28.73
C GLN A 198 -14.22 -8.12 30.22
N ASN A 199 -13.10 -8.12 30.90
CA ASN A 199 -13.03 -7.85 32.33
C ASN A 199 -12.97 -6.34 32.67
N LEU A 200 -12.73 -5.49 31.67
CA LEU A 200 -12.69 -4.04 31.86
C LEU A 200 -14.09 -3.45 32.03
N SER A 201 -14.29 -2.70 33.11
CA SER A 201 -15.51 -1.93 33.32
C SER A 201 -15.58 -0.71 32.38
N ASP A 202 -16.77 -0.24 32.06
CA ASP A 202 -16.95 0.97 31.24
C ASP A 202 -16.31 2.21 31.87
N GLY A 203 -16.20 2.26 33.21
CA GLY A 203 -15.50 3.30 33.95
C GLY A 203 -14.00 3.30 33.67
N GLN A 204 -13.35 2.12 33.70
CA GLN A 204 -11.92 1.97 33.38
C GLN A 204 -11.62 2.32 31.92
N ILE A 205 -12.50 1.95 31.00
CA ILE A 205 -12.37 2.31 29.59
C ILE A 205 -12.46 3.83 29.41
N ARG A 206 -13.42 4.49 30.02
CA ARG A 206 -13.56 5.97 29.95
C ARG A 206 -12.36 6.68 30.57
N GLN A 207 -11.86 6.21 31.70
CA GLN A 207 -10.68 6.77 32.37
C GLN A 207 -9.43 6.62 31.52
N GLY A 208 -9.23 5.45 30.87
CA GLY A 208 -8.14 5.22 29.93
C GLY A 208 -8.21 6.15 28.70
N LEU A 209 -9.40 6.38 28.17
CA LEU A 209 -9.60 7.30 27.04
C LEU A 209 -9.34 8.76 27.41
N SER A 210 -9.75 9.19 28.60
CA SER A 210 -9.44 10.53 29.13
C SER A 210 -7.93 10.73 29.29
N ALA A 211 -7.23 9.73 29.84
CA ALA A 211 -5.78 9.72 29.96
C ALA A 211 -5.08 9.76 28.57
N MET A 212 -5.64 9.05 27.59
CA MET A 212 -5.18 9.09 26.21
C MET A 212 -5.27 10.49 25.59
N VAL A 213 -6.41 11.16 25.74
CA VAL A 213 -6.60 12.53 25.23
C VAL A 213 -5.57 13.47 25.84
N GLN A 214 -5.35 13.39 27.15
CA GLN A 214 -4.35 14.22 27.84
C GLN A 214 -2.94 13.98 27.33
N LEU A 215 -2.56 12.72 27.04
CA LEU A 215 -1.25 12.40 26.47
C LEU A 215 -1.12 12.85 25.01
N LEU A 216 -2.18 12.73 24.20
CA LEU A 216 -2.19 13.26 22.85
C LEU A 216 -2.06 14.79 22.84
N GLU A 217 -2.74 15.48 23.75
CA GLU A 217 -2.58 16.91 23.95
C GLU A 217 -1.16 17.29 24.37
N HIS A 218 -0.55 16.50 25.24
CA HIS A 218 0.81 16.76 25.71
C HIS A 218 1.87 16.56 24.62
N TYR A 219 1.76 15.49 23.80
CA TYR A 219 2.77 15.12 22.82
C TYR A 219 2.56 15.73 21.45
N PHE A 220 1.31 16.05 21.07
CA PHE A 220 0.97 16.47 19.72
C PHE A 220 0.32 17.86 19.63
N SER A 221 0.08 18.53 20.75
CA SER A 221 -0.38 19.92 20.72
C SER A 221 0.80 20.88 20.50
N GLU A 222 0.59 21.91 19.70
CA GLU A 222 1.61 22.94 19.44
C GLU A 222 1.88 23.85 20.66
N GLN A 223 1.24 23.60 21.81
CA GLN A 223 1.27 24.51 22.96
C GLN A 223 1.53 23.78 24.27
N GLY A 224 2.78 23.75 24.66
CA GLY A 224 3.18 23.61 26.06
C GLY A 224 3.17 24.98 26.79
N ALA A 225 2.10 25.79 26.68
CA ALA A 225 2.00 27.04 27.42
C ALA A 225 0.53 27.43 27.68
N GLY A 226 0.12 27.22 28.93
CA GLY A 226 -0.88 27.98 29.67
C GLY A 226 -2.25 28.17 29.04
N GLN A 227 -3.27 27.64 29.71
CA GLN A 227 -4.71 27.80 29.42
C GLN A 227 -5.19 29.29 29.20
N ALA A 228 -4.39 30.26 29.56
CA ALA A 228 -4.73 31.68 29.40
C ALA A 228 -4.61 32.22 27.97
N ARG A 229 -3.74 31.65 27.14
CA ARG A 229 -3.61 32.00 25.71
C ARG A 229 -4.66 31.36 24.81
N TYR A 230 -5.28 30.31 25.25
CA TYR A 230 -6.28 29.53 24.54
C TYR A 230 -7.52 30.34 24.10
N ARG A 231 -7.96 31.30 24.92
CA ARG A 231 -9.15 32.13 24.60
C ARG A 231 -8.88 33.24 23.58
N LEU A 232 -7.64 33.70 23.44
CA LEU A 232 -7.27 34.80 22.56
C LEU A 232 -6.91 34.33 21.13
N MET A 233 -6.38 33.11 20.97
CA MET A 233 -5.97 32.57 19.66
C MET A 233 -7.12 31.97 18.84
N ARG A 234 -8.29 31.75 19.41
CA ARG A 234 -9.49 31.23 18.72
C ARG A 234 -9.92 32.07 17.51
N ARG A 235 -9.35 33.26 17.33
CA ARG A 235 -9.68 34.18 16.22
C ARG A 235 -8.67 34.27 15.09
N ARG A 236 -7.50 33.61 15.13
CA ARG A 236 -6.42 33.85 14.12
C ARG A 236 -5.89 32.68 13.33
N ALA A 237 -6.30 31.45 13.51
CA ALA A 237 -5.61 30.34 12.83
C ALA A 237 -6.54 29.32 12.16
N SER A 238 -6.67 29.41 10.84
CA SER A 238 -7.42 28.43 10.03
C SER A 238 -6.76 27.04 9.93
N ASN A 239 -5.46 26.91 10.23
CA ASN A 239 -4.72 25.64 10.18
C ASN A 239 -4.61 24.92 11.53
N GLU A 240 -4.59 25.64 12.65
CA GLU A 240 -4.68 25.07 14.00
C GLU A 240 -6.04 24.40 14.25
N GLN A 241 -7.11 24.89 13.61
CA GLN A 241 -8.43 24.29 13.67
C GLN A 241 -8.48 22.84 13.18
N ARG A 242 -7.55 22.35 12.37
CA ARG A 242 -7.56 20.95 11.91
C ARG A 242 -7.16 19.99 13.02
N SER A 243 -6.10 20.26 13.77
CA SER A 243 -5.65 19.41 14.89
C SER A 243 -6.74 19.29 15.98
N TRP A 244 -7.39 20.40 16.30
CA TRP A 244 -8.49 20.43 17.29
C TRP A 244 -9.77 19.76 16.80
N ARG A 245 -10.06 19.82 15.50
CA ARG A 245 -11.19 19.06 14.92
C ARG A 245 -11.01 17.55 15.08
N TYR A 246 -9.80 17.05 15.02
CA TYR A 246 -9.54 15.63 15.22
C TYR A 246 -9.75 15.21 16.68
N LEU A 247 -9.29 15.97 17.64
CA LEU A 247 -9.56 15.74 19.06
C LEU A 247 -11.07 15.85 19.38
N ASP A 248 -11.76 16.80 18.78
CA ASP A 248 -13.23 16.94 18.90
C ASP A 248 -13.97 15.72 18.30
N ILE A 249 -13.49 15.18 17.21
CA ILE A 249 -14.06 13.95 16.60
C ILE A 249 -13.80 12.75 17.52
N ILE A 250 -12.61 12.62 18.07
CA ILE A 250 -12.26 11.56 19.02
C ILE A 250 -13.13 11.70 20.28
N ASN A 251 -13.26 12.89 20.84
CA ASN A 251 -14.12 13.13 21.99
C ASN A 251 -15.59 12.78 21.71
N ARG A 252 -16.12 13.17 20.55
CA ARG A 252 -17.49 12.80 20.15
C ARG A 252 -17.68 11.30 19.95
N MET A 253 -16.64 10.57 19.52
CA MET A 253 -16.67 9.11 19.44
C MET A 253 -16.65 8.45 20.83
N ILE A 254 -15.92 9.03 21.77
CA ILE A 254 -15.88 8.59 23.17
C ILE A 254 -17.26 8.72 23.83
N ASP A 255 -17.97 9.81 23.55
CA ASP A 255 -19.24 10.16 24.20
C ASP A 255 -20.46 9.44 23.56
N ARG A 256 -20.32 8.77 22.41
CA ARG A 256 -21.44 8.07 21.76
C ARG A 256 -21.93 6.90 22.61
N PRO A 257 -23.23 6.81 22.92
CA PRO A 257 -23.82 5.64 23.57
C PRO A 257 -23.69 4.41 22.64
N GLY A 258 -23.34 3.25 23.19
CA GLY A 258 -23.20 1.99 22.44
C GLY A 258 -21.82 1.71 21.83
N GLY A 259 -20.86 2.61 21.93
CA GLY A 259 -19.55 2.50 21.27
C GLY A 259 -18.47 1.72 22.04
N ARG A 260 -18.81 0.72 22.88
CA ARG A 260 -17.82 -0.03 23.69
C ARG A 260 -16.68 -0.61 22.83
N SER A 261 -16.99 -1.25 21.71
CA SER A 261 -16.00 -1.84 20.80
C SER A 261 -15.05 -0.77 20.23
N TYR A 262 -15.59 0.38 19.82
CA TYR A 262 -14.77 1.51 19.33
C TYR A 262 -13.82 2.04 20.40
N ARG A 263 -14.27 2.15 21.65
CA ARG A 263 -13.45 2.65 22.77
C ARG A 263 -12.31 1.69 23.09
N VAL A 264 -12.60 0.39 23.09
CA VAL A 264 -11.60 -0.67 23.32
C VAL A 264 -10.52 -0.65 22.24
N ILE A 265 -10.91 -0.49 20.96
CA ILE A 265 -9.98 -0.44 19.84
C ILE A 265 -9.12 0.83 19.91
N LEU A 266 -9.74 1.96 20.20
CA LEU A 266 -9.02 3.22 20.33
C LEU A 266 -7.98 3.17 21.45
N LEU A 267 -8.33 2.59 22.59
CA LEU A 267 -7.40 2.34 23.70
C LEU A 267 -6.28 1.40 23.30
N GLY A 268 -6.58 0.32 22.59
CA GLY A 268 -5.60 -0.64 22.10
C GLY A 268 -4.60 0.01 21.13
N LEU A 269 -5.08 0.80 20.18
CA LEU A 269 -4.23 1.55 19.25
C LEU A 269 -3.34 2.54 19.98
N PHE A 270 -3.89 3.25 20.95
CA PHE A 270 -3.14 4.23 21.71
C PHE A 270 -2.10 3.58 22.62
N ALA A 271 -2.44 2.48 23.26
CA ALA A 271 -1.48 1.67 24.00
C ALA A 271 -0.33 1.20 23.10
N THR A 272 -0.63 0.78 21.86
CA THR A 272 0.38 0.38 20.86
C THR A 272 1.27 1.57 20.47
N LEU A 273 0.69 2.77 20.30
CA LEU A 273 1.45 4.00 20.04
C LEU A 273 2.37 4.38 21.20
N LEU A 274 1.89 4.28 22.44
CA LEU A 274 2.70 4.53 23.62
C LEU A 274 3.82 3.50 23.77
N GLN A 275 3.55 2.25 23.46
CA GLN A 275 4.53 1.19 23.45
C GLN A 275 5.59 1.42 22.36
N ALA A 276 5.19 1.84 21.16
CA ALA A 276 6.11 2.19 20.09
C ALA A 276 7.03 3.37 20.46
N LYS A 277 6.50 4.33 21.22
CA LYS A 277 7.28 5.44 21.78
C LYS A 277 8.30 4.94 22.83
N GLY A 278 7.99 3.89 23.58
CA GLY A 278 8.83 3.37 24.66
C GLY A 278 9.06 4.39 25.79
N THR A 279 10.24 4.32 26.41
CA THR A 279 10.68 5.25 27.46
C THR A 279 11.20 6.58 26.94
N LEU A 280 11.28 6.75 25.60
CA LEU A 280 11.86 7.91 24.96
C LEU A 280 10.96 9.14 25.13
N ARG A 281 11.56 10.25 25.52
CA ARG A 281 10.89 11.55 25.53
C ARG A 281 10.91 12.13 24.13
N LEU A 282 9.77 12.20 23.49
CA LEU A 282 9.64 12.99 22.26
C LEU A 282 9.76 14.48 22.61
N ASP A 283 10.46 15.21 21.73
CA ASP A 283 10.48 16.67 21.84
C ASP A 283 9.05 17.21 21.67
N LYS A 284 8.73 18.29 22.38
CA LYS A 284 7.42 18.96 22.28
C LYS A 284 7.11 19.46 20.86
N ASP A 285 8.14 19.76 20.10
CA ASP A 285 8.05 20.21 18.71
C ASP A 285 8.11 19.06 17.69
N ALA A 286 8.29 17.81 18.16
CA ALA A 286 8.36 16.64 17.29
C ALA A 286 7.06 16.41 16.52
N ARG A 287 7.23 15.97 15.27
CA ARG A 287 6.14 15.50 14.39
C ARG A 287 6.51 14.11 13.87
N PRO A 288 6.25 13.07 14.65
CA PRO A 288 6.66 11.72 14.32
C PRO A 288 6.13 11.25 12.97
N LEU A 289 6.96 10.50 12.26
CA LEU A 289 6.54 9.67 11.14
C LEU A 289 6.02 8.35 11.68
N LEU A 290 4.77 8.00 11.35
CA LEU A 290 4.14 6.78 11.80
C LEU A 290 4.33 5.66 10.78
N LEU A 291 5.05 4.61 11.15
CA LEU A 291 5.18 3.39 10.36
C LEU A 291 4.22 2.32 10.90
N ILE A 292 3.41 1.74 10.03
CA ILE A 292 2.39 0.73 10.39
C ILE A 292 2.68 -0.53 9.57
N GLU A 293 3.16 -1.57 10.21
CA GLU A 293 3.55 -2.81 9.55
C GLU A 293 2.44 -3.85 9.65
N ASP A 294 1.86 -4.22 8.50
CA ASP A 294 0.86 -5.27 8.31
C ASP A 294 -0.21 -5.32 9.43
N PRO A 295 -1.01 -4.24 9.60
CA PRO A 295 -1.93 -4.10 10.73
C PRO A 295 -3.03 -5.18 10.75
N GLU A 296 -3.27 -5.84 9.62
CA GLU A 296 -4.23 -6.93 9.48
C GLU A 296 -3.84 -8.23 10.17
N THR A 297 -2.58 -8.41 10.51
CA THR A 297 -2.07 -9.72 11.02
C THR A 297 -2.72 -10.16 12.32
N ARG A 298 -3.37 -9.26 13.07
CA ARG A 298 -3.98 -9.53 14.37
C ARG A 298 -5.38 -8.97 14.56
N LEU A 299 -5.87 -8.20 13.61
CA LEU A 299 -7.16 -7.56 13.73
C LEU A 299 -8.18 -8.31 12.88
N HIS A 300 -9.29 -8.71 13.50
CA HIS A 300 -10.45 -9.14 12.74
C HIS A 300 -10.86 -8.03 11.75
N PRO A 301 -11.34 -8.33 10.54
CA PRO A 301 -11.70 -7.34 9.51
C PRO A 301 -12.49 -6.13 10.00
N ILE A 302 -13.51 -6.34 10.81
CA ILE A 302 -14.30 -5.26 11.42
C ILE A 302 -13.42 -4.35 12.30
N MET A 303 -12.54 -4.96 13.10
CA MET A 303 -11.63 -4.25 13.98
C MET A 303 -10.56 -3.49 13.20
N LEU A 304 -10.07 -4.08 12.13
CA LEU A 304 -9.13 -3.43 11.20
C LEU A 304 -9.74 -2.17 10.57
N SER A 305 -11.00 -2.26 10.13
CA SER A 305 -11.73 -1.12 9.56
C SER A 305 -11.81 0.04 10.54
N VAL A 306 -12.17 -0.23 11.81
CA VAL A 306 -12.25 0.80 12.85
C VAL A 306 -10.87 1.36 13.18
N ALA A 307 -9.87 0.50 13.36
CA ALA A 307 -8.50 0.89 13.66
C ALA A 307 -7.93 1.77 12.53
N TRP A 308 -8.15 1.38 11.29
CA TRP A 308 -7.70 2.15 10.12
C TRP A 308 -8.36 3.52 10.03
N HIS A 309 -9.67 3.59 10.30
CA HIS A 309 -10.37 4.86 10.37
C HIS A 309 -9.80 5.80 11.44
N LEU A 310 -9.54 5.27 12.64
CA LEU A 310 -8.95 6.05 13.75
C LEU A 310 -7.52 6.50 13.44
N LEU A 311 -6.69 5.64 12.86
CA LEU A 311 -5.33 6.00 12.40
C LEU A 311 -5.38 7.11 11.35
N ASN A 312 -6.40 7.12 10.48
CA ASN A 312 -6.59 8.17 9.48
C ASN A 312 -6.97 9.53 10.08
N LEU A 313 -7.44 9.58 11.31
CA LEU A 313 -7.71 10.82 12.02
C LEU A 313 -6.46 11.46 12.65
N LEU A 314 -5.36 10.73 12.79
CA LEU A 314 -4.13 11.29 13.36
C LEU A 314 -3.48 12.27 12.37
N PRO A 315 -3.09 13.48 12.81
CA PRO A 315 -2.46 14.49 11.97
C PRO A 315 -0.96 14.21 11.75
N LEU A 316 -0.60 12.96 11.55
CA LEU A 316 0.77 12.47 11.34
C LEU A 316 0.94 11.95 9.94
N GLN A 317 2.14 12.11 9.38
CA GLN A 317 2.52 11.43 8.16
C GLN A 317 2.62 9.93 8.45
N ARG A 318 2.09 9.11 7.53
CA ARG A 318 2.01 7.65 7.69
C ARG A 318 2.55 6.90 6.50
N ILE A 319 3.25 5.82 6.80
CA ILE A 319 3.65 4.81 5.82
C ILE A 319 3.17 3.47 6.40
N ALA A 320 2.24 2.84 5.73
CA ALA A 320 1.74 1.51 6.11
C ALA A 320 2.15 0.48 5.08
N THR A 321 2.42 -0.74 5.51
CA THR A 321 2.50 -1.91 4.63
C THR A 321 1.27 -2.77 4.83
N THR A 322 0.84 -3.48 3.78
CA THR A 322 -0.27 -4.43 3.90
C THR A 322 -0.21 -5.50 2.82
N ASN A 323 -0.71 -6.68 3.17
CA ASN A 323 -1.03 -7.78 2.27
C ASN A 323 -2.55 -8.08 2.26
N SER A 324 -3.37 -7.20 2.87
CA SER A 324 -4.82 -7.35 2.99
C SER A 324 -5.59 -6.57 1.93
N GLY A 325 -6.39 -7.28 1.14
CA GLY A 325 -7.37 -6.65 0.25
C GLY A 325 -8.42 -5.81 1.01
N GLU A 326 -8.76 -6.22 2.23
CA GLU A 326 -9.71 -5.46 3.06
C GLU A 326 -9.17 -4.08 3.43
N LEU A 327 -7.91 -4.00 3.85
CA LEU A 327 -7.29 -2.70 4.15
C LEU A 327 -7.22 -1.84 2.89
N LEU A 328 -6.94 -2.43 1.72
CA LEU A 328 -6.96 -1.71 0.45
C LEU A 328 -8.36 -1.20 0.10
N SER A 329 -9.42 -1.93 0.42
CA SER A 329 -10.80 -1.45 0.21
C SER A 329 -11.12 -0.18 1.01
N LEU A 330 -10.46 0.00 2.15
CA LEU A 330 -10.60 1.18 3.03
C LEU A 330 -9.66 2.33 2.63
N THR A 331 -8.73 2.09 1.70
CA THR A 331 -7.66 3.03 1.34
C THR A 331 -7.96 3.67 -0.02
N PRO A 332 -7.94 5.01 -0.15
CA PRO A 332 -8.00 5.66 -1.46
C PRO A 332 -6.86 5.16 -2.37
N VAL A 333 -7.17 4.90 -3.64
CA VAL A 333 -6.18 4.35 -4.60
C VAL A 333 -4.98 5.28 -4.82
N GLU A 334 -5.16 6.57 -4.59
CA GLU A 334 -4.12 7.59 -4.67
C GLU A 334 -3.05 7.43 -3.58
N HIS A 335 -3.41 6.83 -2.44
CA HIS A 335 -2.49 6.57 -1.35
C HIS A 335 -1.72 5.25 -1.52
N VAL A 336 -2.14 4.41 -2.46
CA VAL A 336 -1.49 3.11 -2.69
C VAL A 336 -0.24 3.29 -3.54
N CYS A 337 0.86 2.72 -3.07
CA CYS A 337 2.12 2.62 -3.79
C CYS A 337 2.53 1.15 -3.90
N ARG A 338 2.67 0.66 -5.12
CA ARG A 338 3.07 -0.71 -5.40
C ARG A 338 4.57 -0.76 -5.64
N LEU A 339 5.27 -1.56 -4.83
CA LEU A 339 6.67 -1.86 -5.04
C LEU A 339 6.79 -3.11 -5.91
N VAL A 340 7.64 -3.06 -6.92
CA VAL A 340 7.90 -4.17 -7.84
C VAL A 340 9.41 -4.35 -7.97
N ARG A 341 9.90 -5.55 -7.76
CA ARG A 341 11.31 -5.87 -7.97
C ARG A 341 11.56 -6.04 -9.46
N GLU A 342 12.46 -5.24 -9.99
CA GLU A 342 13.04 -5.36 -11.32
C GLU A 342 14.47 -5.90 -11.19
N SER A 343 15.10 -6.30 -12.28
CA SER A 343 16.46 -6.88 -12.27
C SER A 343 17.51 -5.99 -11.61
N SER A 344 17.40 -4.67 -11.76
CA SER A 344 18.39 -3.70 -11.27
C SER A 344 17.92 -2.80 -10.14
N ARG A 345 16.63 -2.80 -9.82
CA ARG A 345 16.03 -1.90 -8.82
C ARG A 345 14.71 -2.40 -8.27
N VAL A 346 14.25 -1.76 -7.21
CA VAL A 346 12.85 -1.81 -6.78
C VAL A 346 12.13 -0.59 -7.36
N ALA A 347 11.20 -0.81 -8.27
CA ALA A 347 10.37 0.23 -8.85
C ALA A 347 9.17 0.53 -7.93
N ALA A 348 8.86 1.81 -7.74
CA ALA A 348 7.71 2.28 -7.00
C ALA A 348 6.66 2.84 -7.96
N TRP A 349 5.50 2.21 -8.00
CA TRP A 349 4.39 2.57 -8.89
C TRP A 349 3.22 3.13 -8.10
N ARG A 350 2.72 4.26 -8.53
CA ARG A 350 1.56 4.90 -7.91
C ARG A 350 0.76 5.73 -8.91
N LEU A 351 -0.51 5.92 -8.58
CA LEU A 351 -1.37 6.83 -9.31
C LEU A 351 -0.99 8.28 -8.95
N GLY A 352 -0.26 8.96 -9.81
CA GLY A 352 0.10 10.37 -9.60
C GLY A 352 -1.12 11.29 -9.61
N PRO A 353 -0.99 12.56 -9.16
CA PRO A 353 -2.10 13.50 -8.97
C PRO A 353 -2.89 13.81 -10.25
N SER A 354 -2.33 13.62 -11.43
CA SER A 354 -3.00 13.79 -12.74
C SER A 354 -3.16 12.46 -13.50
N GLY A 355 -3.15 11.34 -12.79
CA GLY A 355 -3.09 10.01 -13.40
C GLY A 355 -4.36 9.58 -14.12
N LEU A 356 -5.52 9.94 -13.58
CA LEU A 356 -6.86 9.63 -14.11
C LEU A 356 -7.76 10.86 -14.03
N SER A 357 -8.78 10.91 -14.87
CA SER A 357 -9.88 11.88 -14.71
C SER A 357 -10.65 11.58 -13.41
N THR A 358 -11.37 12.57 -12.89
CA THR A 358 -12.20 12.38 -11.68
C THR A 358 -13.24 11.27 -11.88
N GLU A 359 -13.79 11.14 -13.08
CA GLU A 359 -14.77 10.09 -13.41
C GLU A 359 -14.09 8.72 -13.47
N ASP A 360 -12.96 8.59 -14.16
CA ASP A 360 -12.20 7.34 -14.22
C ASP A 360 -11.75 6.89 -12.82
N SER A 361 -11.29 7.83 -11.99
CA SER A 361 -10.91 7.56 -10.60
C SER A 361 -12.08 7.01 -9.77
N ARG A 362 -13.29 7.55 -9.95
CA ARG A 362 -14.52 7.03 -9.31
C ARG A 362 -14.85 5.61 -9.76
N ARG A 363 -14.79 5.34 -11.07
CA ARG A 363 -15.04 4.01 -11.64
C ARG A 363 -14.03 2.99 -11.11
N ILE A 364 -12.74 3.32 -11.14
CA ILE A 364 -11.68 2.47 -10.59
C ILE A 364 -11.87 2.25 -9.09
N SER A 365 -12.18 3.29 -8.32
CA SER A 365 -12.45 3.15 -6.89
C SER A 365 -13.60 2.18 -6.61
N PHE A 366 -14.65 2.22 -7.40
CA PHE A 366 -15.79 1.32 -7.22
C PHE A 366 -15.44 -0.12 -7.67
N HIS A 367 -14.95 -0.32 -8.88
CA HIS A 367 -14.76 -1.66 -9.45
C HIS A 367 -13.54 -2.39 -8.91
N ILE A 368 -12.46 -1.67 -8.64
CA ILE A 368 -11.21 -2.27 -8.18
C ILE A 368 -11.12 -2.21 -6.65
N ARG A 369 -11.19 -1.01 -6.08
CA ARG A 369 -10.98 -0.84 -4.64
C ARG A 369 -12.05 -1.52 -3.80
N PHE A 370 -13.34 -1.37 -4.13
CA PHE A 370 -14.41 -1.97 -3.33
C PHE A 370 -14.71 -3.41 -3.69
N ASN A 371 -14.85 -3.72 -4.98
CA ASN A 371 -15.29 -5.04 -5.39
C ASN A 371 -14.15 -6.05 -5.52
N ARG A 372 -12.95 -5.60 -5.91
CA ARG A 372 -11.80 -6.46 -6.22
C ARG A 372 -10.48 -5.93 -5.69
N PRO A 373 -10.38 -5.55 -4.40
CA PRO A 373 -9.17 -4.92 -3.87
C PRO A 373 -7.93 -5.82 -3.99
N SER A 374 -8.08 -7.15 -3.93
CA SER A 374 -6.99 -8.10 -4.11
C SER A 374 -6.36 -8.06 -5.51
N SER A 375 -7.05 -7.50 -6.51
CA SER A 375 -6.49 -7.35 -7.85
C SER A 375 -5.31 -6.38 -7.92
N LEU A 376 -5.16 -5.49 -6.93
CA LEU A 376 -4.01 -4.59 -6.81
C LEU A 376 -2.69 -5.31 -6.51
N PHE A 377 -2.76 -6.54 -5.99
CA PHE A 377 -1.57 -7.39 -5.78
C PHE A 377 -1.18 -8.16 -7.03
N ALA A 378 -2.03 -8.20 -8.06
CA ALA A 378 -1.77 -8.97 -9.26
C ALA A 378 -0.55 -8.47 -10.02
N ARG A 379 0.17 -9.39 -10.66
CA ARG A 379 1.24 -9.10 -11.60
C ARG A 379 0.68 -8.78 -12.98
N CYS A 380 -0.39 -9.45 -13.36
CA CYS A 380 -1.05 -9.27 -14.65
C CYS A 380 -2.58 -9.30 -14.51
N TRP A 381 -3.25 -8.41 -15.24
CA TRP A 381 -4.70 -8.42 -15.41
C TRP A 381 -5.07 -9.02 -16.77
N LEU A 382 -5.88 -10.06 -16.76
CA LEU A 382 -6.61 -10.53 -17.94
C LEU A 382 -7.97 -9.84 -17.96
N LEU A 383 -8.13 -8.88 -18.85
CA LEU A 383 -9.33 -8.08 -18.98
C LEU A 383 -10.31 -8.74 -19.96
N VAL A 384 -11.51 -9.03 -19.51
CA VAL A 384 -12.56 -9.67 -20.29
C VAL A 384 -13.82 -8.80 -20.32
N GLU A 385 -14.75 -9.05 -21.25
CA GLU A 385 -15.91 -8.19 -21.40
C GLU A 385 -16.89 -8.32 -20.24
N GLY A 386 -17.22 -9.54 -19.82
CA GLY A 386 -18.24 -9.82 -18.81
C GLY A 386 -17.82 -10.81 -17.75
N GLU A 387 -18.72 -11.01 -16.79
CA GLU A 387 -18.50 -11.90 -15.65
C GLU A 387 -18.49 -13.38 -16.06
N THR A 388 -19.25 -13.76 -17.08
CA THR A 388 -19.32 -15.13 -17.60
C THR A 388 -17.97 -15.60 -18.12
N GLU A 389 -17.24 -14.75 -18.86
CA GLU A 389 -15.90 -15.02 -19.34
C GLU A 389 -14.92 -15.23 -18.18
N THR A 390 -15.10 -14.47 -17.08
CA THR A 390 -14.28 -14.63 -15.88
C THR A 390 -14.35 -16.05 -15.32
N TRP A 391 -15.55 -16.62 -15.25
CA TRP A 391 -15.74 -18.00 -14.77
C TRP A 391 -15.13 -19.04 -15.71
N VAL A 392 -15.49 -18.99 -16.99
CA VAL A 392 -15.02 -19.95 -18.00
C VAL A 392 -13.50 -19.93 -18.09
N ILE A 393 -12.90 -18.76 -18.16
CA ILE A 393 -11.45 -18.58 -18.34
C ILE A 393 -10.66 -19.14 -17.16
N ASN A 394 -11.09 -18.86 -15.91
CA ASN A 394 -10.41 -19.41 -14.73
C ASN A 394 -10.47 -20.94 -14.70
N GLU A 395 -11.63 -21.52 -15.00
CA GLU A 395 -11.77 -22.98 -15.01
C GLU A 395 -10.98 -23.64 -16.15
N LEU A 396 -11.03 -23.10 -17.36
CA LEU A 396 -10.24 -23.63 -18.49
C LEU A 396 -8.72 -23.48 -18.27
N ALA A 397 -8.28 -22.42 -17.61
CA ALA A 397 -6.88 -22.27 -17.22
C ALA A 397 -6.48 -23.35 -16.21
N ARG A 398 -7.33 -23.61 -15.20
CA ARG A 398 -7.11 -24.68 -14.21
C ARG A 398 -7.01 -26.06 -14.88
N GLN A 399 -7.83 -26.33 -15.89
CA GLN A 399 -7.75 -27.57 -16.68
C GLN A 399 -6.40 -27.70 -17.40
N CYS A 400 -5.80 -26.59 -17.79
CA CYS A 400 -4.46 -26.56 -18.39
C CYS A 400 -3.32 -26.64 -17.35
N GLY A 401 -3.64 -26.82 -16.05
CA GLY A 401 -2.66 -26.86 -14.97
C GLY A 401 -2.17 -25.46 -14.53
N HIS A 402 -2.88 -24.41 -14.91
CA HIS A 402 -2.53 -23.03 -14.54
C HIS A 402 -3.44 -22.51 -13.43
N HIS A 403 -2.85 -22.20 -12.29
CA HIS A 403 -3.55 -21.58 -11.17
C HIS A 403 -3.30 -20.08 -11.21
N PHE A 404 -4.17 -19.33 -11.88
CA PHE A 404 -4.01 -17.89 -12.11
C PHE A 404 -3.73 -17.09 -10.84
N ASP A 405 -4.45 -17.36 -9.75
CA ASP A 405 -4.24 -16.67 -8.48
C ASP A 405 -2.82 -16.90 -7.92
N ALA A 406 -2.29 -18.11 -8.03
CA ALA A 406 -0.93 -18.45 -7.58
C ALA A 406 0.15 -17.84 -8.49
N GLU A 407 -0.15 -17.67 -9.78
CA GLU A 407 0.74 -17.03 -10.76
C GLU A 407 0.63 -15.48 -10.73
N GLY A 408 -0.21 -14.93 -9.86
CA GLY A 408 -0.42 -13.49 -9.77
C GLY A 408 -1.25 -12.90 -10.91
N ILE A 409 -2.13 -13.68 -11.51
CA ILE A 409 -3.03 -13.25 -12.58
C ILE A 409 -4.42 -13.04 -12.00
N LYS A 410 -5.09 -11.94 -12.37
CA LYS A 410 -6.50 -11.70 -12.05
C LYS A 410 -7.30 -11.45 -13.32
N VAL A 411 -8.39 -12.20 -13.47
CA VAL A 411 -9.37 -11.98 -14.55
C VAL A 411 -10.36 -10.93 -14.07
N ILE A 412 -10.53 -9.86 -14.86
CA ILE A 412 -11.34 -8.69 -14.49
C ILE A 412 -12.22 -8.30 -15.66
N GLU A 413 -13.53 -8.19 -15.42
CA GLU A 413 -14.45 -7.65 -16.42
C GLU A 413 -14.35 -6.13 -16.54
N PHE A 414 -14.48 -5.63 -17.76
CA PHE A 414 -14.41 -4.20 -18.05
C PHE A 414 -15.73 -3.55 -18.48
N ALA A 415 -16.80 -4.32 -18.66
CA ALA A 415 -18.08 -3.80 -19.15
C ALA A 415 -18.61 -2.60 -18.35
N GLN A 416 -18.48 -2.63 -17.03
CA GLN A 416 -19.00 -1.58 -16.15
C GLN A 416 -18.01 -0.43 -15.91
N SER A 417 -16.71 -0.72 -15.88
CA SER A 417 -15.66 0.29 -15.58
C SER A 417 -15.10 0.98 -16.80
N GLY A 418 -15.25 0.35 -17.96
CA GLY A 418 -14.63 0.75 -19.21
C GLY A 418 -13.19 0.24 -19.36
N LEU A 419 -12.84 -0.21 -20.54
CA LEU A 419 -11.54 -0.80 -20.86
C LEU A 419 -10.40 0.23 -20.70
N LYS A 420 -10.55 1.41 -21.28
CA LYS A 420 -9.50 2.44 -21.30
C LYS A 420 -9.06 2.92 -19.90
N PRO A 421 -9.97 3.19 -18.94
CA PRO A 421 -9.59 3.51 -17.57
C PRO A 421 -8.81 2.39 -16.87
N LEU A 422 -9.21 1.13 -17.04
CA LEU A 422 -8.54 -0.02 -16.44
C LEU A 422 -7.11 -0.18 -16.96
N VAL A 423 -6.92 -0.11 -18.27
CA VAL A 423 -5.57 -0.23 -18.87
C VAL A 423 -4.67 0.92 -18.42
N LYS A 424 -5.18 2.16 -18.40
CA LYS A 424 -4.43 3.31 -17.90
C LYS A 424 -4.02 3.13 -16.43
N PHE A 425 -4.94 2.64 -15.61
CA PHE A 425 -4.67 2.38 -14.21
C PHE A 425 -3.65 1.27 -14.03
N ALA A 426 -3.80 0.13 -14.71
CA ALA A 426 -2.86 -0.99 -14.66
C ALA A 426 -1.43 -0.53 -14.98
N ARG A 427 -1.25 0.22 -16.05
CA ARG A 427 0.05 0.79 -16.43
C ARG A 427 0.66 1.70 -15.36
N ARG A 428 -0.17 2.55 -14.74
CA ARG A 428 0.29 3.45 -13.67
C ARG A 428 0.69 2.72 -12.40
N MET A 429 0.09 1.55 -12.17
CA MET A 429 0.39 0.70 -11.02
C MET A 429 1.45 -0.37 -11.32
N GLY A 430 2.05 -0.36 -12.52
CA GLY A 430 3.02 -1.36 -12.93
C GLY A 430 2.44 -2.77 -12.96
N ILE A 431 1.17 -2.89 -13.35
CA ILE A 431 0.47 -4.17 -13.55
C ILE A 431 0.44 -4.45 -15.05
N GLU A 432 0.96 -5.59 -15.46
CA GLU A 432 0.83 -6.05 -16.84
C GLU A 432 -0.63 -6.36 -17.18
N TRP A 433 -0.98 -6.36 -18.44
CA TRP A 433 -2.35 -6.54 -18.86
C TRP A 433 -2.47 -7.23 -20.21
N HIS A 434 -3.54 -7.99 -20.36
CA HIS A 434 -3.96 -8.60 -21.62
C HIS A 434 -5.48 -8.49 -21.75
N VAL A 435 -5.99 -8.27 -22.96
CA VAL A 435 -7.42 -8.12 -23.21
C VAL A 435 -7.91 -9.24 -24.09
N LEU A 436 -8.99 -9.88 -23.67
CA LEU A 436 -9.77 -10.79 -24.50
C LEU A 436 -11.04 -10.06 -24.95
N VAL A 437 -11.29 -10.02 -26.25
CA VAL A 437 -12.47 -9.39 -26.83
C VAL A 437 -13.24 -10.35 -27.70
N ASP A 438 -14.55 -10.15 -27.79
CA ASP A 438 -15.44 -10.87 -28.68
C ASP A 438 -15.20 -10.48 -30.17
N GLY A 439 -15.71 -11.26 -31.09
CA GLY A 439 -15.59 -10.99 -32.52
C GLY A 439 -16.72 -10.15 -33.11
N ASP A 440 -17.58 -9.60 -32.27
CA ASP A 440 -18.70 -8.73 -32.66
C ASP A 440 -18.25 -7.28 -32.94
N GLU A 441 -19.19 -6.39 -33.23
CA GLU A 441 -18.90 -4.98 -33.47
C GLU A 441 -18.41 -4.22 -32.22
N ALA A 442 -18.84 -4.63 -31.02
CA ALA A 442 -18.35 -4.06 -29.77
C ALA A 442 -16.91 -4.50 -29.51
N GLY A 443 -16.62 -5.80 -29.66
CA GLY A 443 -15.28 -6.35 -29.55
C GLY A 443 -14.28 -5.72 -30.52
N LYS A 444 -14.68 -5.45 -31.77
CA LYS A 444 -13.86 -4.71 -32.75
C LYS A 444 -13.50 -3.31 -32.26
N LYS A 445 -14.45 -2.60 -31.64
CA LYS A 445 -14.22 -1.26 -31.06
C LYS A 445 -13.26 -1.35 -29.85
N TYR A 446 -13.40 -2.36 -29.02
CA TYR A 446 -12.47 -2.62 -27.91
C TYR A 446 -11.06 -2.96 -28.43
N ALA A 447 -10.95 -3.80 -29.45
CA ALA A 447 -9.68 -4.09 -30.09
C ALA A 447 -9.00 -2.83 -30.66
N ALA A 448 -9.77 -1.95 -31.31
CA ALA A 448 -9.26 -0.66 -31.77
C ALA A 448 -8.79 0.23 -30.61
N THR A 449 -9.50 0.21 -29.48
CA THR A 449 -9.10 0.91 -28.25
C THR A 449 -7.78 0.36 -27.73
N VAL A 450 -7.61 -0.96 -27.65
CA VAL A 450 -6.34 -1.59 -27.24
C VAL A 450 -5.20 -1.12 -28.14
N ARG A 451 -5.37 -1.21 -29.46
CA ARG A 451 -4.34 -0.75 -30.43
C ARG A 451 -3.95 0.70 -30.23
N SER A 452 -4.91 1.57 -29.94
CA SER A 452 -4.65 2.99 -29.66
C SER A 452 -3.90 3.25 -28.36
N LEU A 453 -3.90 2.28 -27.44
CA LEU A 453 -3.21 2.36 -26.16
C LEU A 453 -1.80 1.74 -26.20
N LEU A 454 -1.48 0.96 -27.21
CA LEU A 454 -0.16 0.34 -27.34
C LEU A 454 0.91 1.39 -27.63
N ASN A 455 2.07 1.19 -27.02
CA ASN A 455 3.27 1.93 -27.39
C ASN A 455 3.95 1.20 -28.56
N ASN A 456 3.77 1.68 -29.77
CA ASN A 456 4.17 1.02 -31.04
C ASN A 456 5.63 0.60 -31.09
N ASP A 457 6.51 1.22 -30.28
CA ASP A 457 7.94 0.92 -30.28
C ASP A 457 8.34 -0.19 -29.28
N ARG A 458 7.46 -0.56 -28.35
CA ARG A 458 7.82 -1.44 -27.22
C ARG A 458 6.84 -2.58 -26.96
N GLU A 459 5.60 -2.50 -27.44
CA GLU A 459 4.53 -3.43 -27.10
C GLU A 459 3.94 -4.07 -28.36
N ALA A 460 4.06 -5.39 -28.51
CA ALA A 460 3.44 -6.10 -29.63
C ALA A 460 1.95 -6.33 -29.36
N GLU A 461 1.07 -6.06 -30.34
CA GLU A 461 -0.38 -6.29 -30.22
C GLU A 461 -0.69 -7.69 -29.69
N ARG A 462 -0.01 -8.71 -30.20
CA ARG A 462 -0.20 -10.12 -29.79
C ARG A 462 0.05 -10.37 -28.29
N GLU A 463 0.79 -9.50 -27.61
CA GLU A 463 1.07 -9.61 -26.16
C GLU A 463 -0.09 -9.08 -25.32
N HIS A 464 -0.89 -8.18 -25.86
CA HIS A 464 -1.91 -7.45 -25.13
C HIS A 464 -3.35 -7.67 -25.62
N LEU A 465 -3.53 -8.38 -26.76
CA LEU A 465 -4.85 -8.59 -27.35
C LEU A 465 -5.03 -10.00 -27.87
N THR A 466 -6.16 -10.62 -27.49
CA THR A 466 -6.72 -11.81 -28.12
C THR A 466 -8.14 -11.48 -28.54
N ALA A 467 -8.46 -11.66 -29.83
CA ALA A 467 -9.82 -11.52 -30.36
C ALA A 467 -10.40 -12.90 -30.68
N LEU A 468 -11.61 -13.18 -30.23
CA LEU A 468 -12.29 -14.43 -30.56
C LEU A 468 -12.69 -14.45 -32.05
N PRO A 469 -12.48 -15.58 -32.76
CA PRO A 469 -12.92 -15.74 -34.15
C PRO A 469 -14.41 -16.10 -34.26
N ALA A 470 -15.20 -15.65 -33.29
CA ALA A 470 -16.64 -15.90 -33.19
C ALA A 470 -17.32 -14.68 -32.58
N LEU A 471 -18.65 -14.62 -32.68
CA LEU A 471 -19.45 -13.49 -32.25
C LEU A 471 -19.21 -13.17 -30.75
N ASP A 472 -19.21 -14.18 -29.92
CA ASP A 472 -19.02 -14.15 -28.45
C ASP A 472 -18.39 -15.47 -27.97
N MET A 473 -18.16 -15.59 -26.66
CA MET A 473 -17.60 -16.78 -26.04
C MET A 473 -18.48 -18.01 -26.25
N GLU A 474 -19.79 -17.89 -26.19
CA GLU A 474 -20.72 -19.00 -26.38
C GLU A 474 -20.66 -19.56 -27.79
N HIS A 475 -20.66 -18.69 -28.81
CA HIS A 475 -20.47 -19.10 -30.20
C HIS A 475 -19.10 -19.72 -30.47
N PHE A 476 -18.06 -19.21 -29.80
CA PHE A 476 -16.73 -19.75 -29.86
C PHE A 476 -16.66 -21.16 -29.29
N MET A 477 -17.11 -21.37 -28.06
CA MET A 477 -17.09 -22.68 -27.40
C MET A 477 -17.94 -23.72 -28.13
N TYR A 478 -19.12 -23.33 -28.62
CA TYR A 478 -19.93 -24.20 -29.45
C TYR A 478 -19.16 -24.76 -30.66
N ARG A 479 -18.42 -23.90 -31.38
CA ARG A 479 -17.61 -24.28 -32.55
C ARG A 479 -16.36 -25.06 -32.20
N GLN A 480 -15.88 -24.93 -30.98
CA GLN A 480 -14.67 -25.59 -30.49
C GLN A 480 -14.94 -26.97 -29.89
N GLY A 481 -16.11 -27.56 -30.18
CA GLY A 481 -16.42 -28.95 -29.82
C GLY A 481 -17.35 -29.14 -28.62
N PHE A 482 -17.91 -28.06 -28.06
CA PHE A 482 -18.85 -28.12 -26.94
C PHE A 482 -20.32 -28.04 -27.38
N SER A 483 -20.62 -28.28 -28.65
CA SER A 483 -21.99 -28.19 -29.20
C SER A 483 -23.00 -29.06 -28.45
N ASP A 484 -22.63 -30.24 -28.03
CA ASP A 484 -23.45 -31.17 -27.24
C ASP A 484 -23.92 -30.57 -25.91
N VAL A 485 -23.05 -29.78 -25.22
CA VAL A 485 -23.43 -29.06 -24.01
C VAL A 485 -24.57 -28.09 -24.30
N PHE A 486 -24.44 -27.30 -25.37
CA PHE A 486 -25.46 -26.33 -25.76
C PHE A 486 -26.77 -27.00 -26.17
N HIS A 487 -26.71 -28.13 -26.89
CA HIS A 487 -27.87 -28.92 -27.24
C HIS A 487 -28.57 -29.49 -26.00
N ARG A 488 -27.80 -30.05 -25.05
CA ARG A 488 -28.30 -30.55 -23.77
C ARG A 488 -29.00 -29.45 -22.97
N MET A 489 -28.38 -28.28 -22.82
CA MET A 489 -28.95 -27.16 -22.07
C MET A 489 -30.18 -26.56 -22.78
N ALA A 490 -30.18 -26.51 -24.10
CA ALA A 490 -31.34 -26.09 -24.88
C ALA A 490 -32.47 -27.12 -24.90
N GLN A 491 -32.22 -28.35 -24.49
CA GLN A 491 -33.12 -29.51 -24.64
C GLN A 491 -33.54 -29.73 -26.12
N ILE A 492 -32.56 -29.67 -27.01
CA ILE A 492 -32.75 -29.90 -28.44
C ILE A 492 -31.88 -31.10 -28.82
N PRO A 493 -32.45 -32.16 -29.39
CA PRO A 493 -31.67 -33.26 -29.94
C PRO A 493 -30.68 -32.81 -30.99
N GLU A 494 -29.47 -33.36 -31.01
CA GLU A 494 -28.40 -32.99 -31.96
C GLU A 494 -28.78 -33.19 -33.43
N ASN A 495 -29.66 -34.14 -33.70
CA ASN A 495 -30.12 -34.47 -35.03
C ASN A 495 -31.19 -33.51 -35.59
N VAL A 496 -31.64 -32.56 -34.79
CA VAL A 496 -32.63 -31.54 -35.26
C VAL A 496 -31.88 -30.41 -35.96
N PRO A 497 -32.12 -30.17 -37.26
CA PRO A 497 -31.47 -29.09 -37.98
C PRO A 497 -32.00 -27.74 -37.50
N MET A 498 -31.21 -27.07 -36.71
CA MET A 498 -31.50 -25.74 -36.15
C MET A 498 -30.31 -24.81 -36.31
N ASN A 499 -30.59 -23.55 -36.56
CA ASN A 499 -29.55 -22.53 -36.65
C ASN A 499 -28.84 -22.38 -35.30
N LEU A 500 -27.51 -22.40 -35.33
CA LEU A 500 -26.60 -22.25 -34.18
C LEU A 500 -27.03 -21.10 -33.23
N ARG A 501 -27.36 -19.92 -33.78
CA ARG A 501 -27.84 -18.79 -32.98
C ARG A 501 -29.09 -19.10 -32.17
N LYS A 502 -30.03 -19.88 -32.75
CA LYS A 502 -31.26 -20.28 -32.07
C LYS A 502 -30.96 -21.29 -30.94
N ILE A 503 -30.01 -22.21 -31.17
CA ILE A 503 -29.60 -23.20 -30.14
C ILE A 503 -29.00 -22.46 -28.95
N ILE A 504 -28.02 -21.59 -29.18
CA ILE A 504 -27.35 -20.80 -28.13
C ILE A 504 -28.37 -19.92 -27.40
N SER A 505 -29.18 -19.17 -28.12
CA SER A 505 -30.22 -18.32 -27.52
C SER A 505 -31.18 -19.14 -26.63
N LYS A 506 -31.58 -20.34 -27.10
CA LYS A 506 -32.48 -21.21 -26.33
C LYS A 506 -31.79 -21.83 -25.11
N ALA A 507 -30.51 -22.18 -25.22
CA ALA A 507 -29.70 -22.63 -24.08
C ALA A 507 -29.62 -21.54 -23.01
N ILE A 508 -29.24 -20.32 -23.38
CA ILE A 508 -29.17 -19.16 -22.48
C ILE A 508 -30.54 -18.85 -21.85
N HIS A 509 -31.63 -18.91 -22.63
CA HIS A 509 -32.98 -18.62 -22.12
C HIS A 509 -33.46 -19.66 -21.10
N ARG A 510 -33.04 -20.93 -21.24
CA ARG A 510 -33.46 -22.00 -20.34
C ARG A 510 -32.61 -22.13 -19.09
N SER A 511 -31.33 -21.79 -19.15
CA SER A 511 -30.41 -21.97 -18.03
C SER A 511 -29.90 -20.65 -17.44
N SER A 512 -29.47 -19.75 -18.12
CA SER A 512 -28.73 -18.51 -17.88
C SER A 512 -27.31 -18.58 -18.48
N LYS A 513 -26.68 -17.44 -18.71
CA LYS A 513 -25.28 -17.42 -19.17
C LYS A 513 -24.30 -18.02 -18.16
N PRO A 514 -24.39 -17.69 -16.85
CA PRO A 514 -23.52 -18.31 -15.84
C PRO A 514 -23.65 -19.82 -15.76
N ASP A 515 -24.87 -20.36 -15.75
CA ASP A 515 -25.09 -21.82 -15.69
C ASP A 515 -24.51 -22.52 -16.91
N LEU A 516 -24.69 -21.94 -18.11
CA LEU A 516 -24.12 -22.47 -19.34
C LEU A 516 -22.57 -22.46 -19.29
N ALA A 517 -21.97 -21.41 -18.74
CA ALA A 517 -20.54 -21.31 -18.54
C ALA A 517 -20.03 -22.42 -17.60
N ILE A 518 -20.73 -22.67 -16.50
CA ILE A 518 -20.41 -23.75 -15.57
C ILE A 518 -20.49 -25.12 -16.25
N GLU A 519 -21.54 -25.38 -17.02
CA GLU A 519 -21.70 -26.65 -17.73
C GLU A 519 -20.60 -26.87 -18.79
N VAL A 520 -20.20 -25.82 -19.51
CA VAL A 520 -19.05 -25.89 -20.45
C VAL A 520 -17.75 -26.18 -19.71
N ALA A 521 -17.52 -25.54 -18.56
CA ALA A 521 -16.33 -25.77 -17.75
C ALA A 521 -16.29 -27.21 -17.17
N MET A 522 -17.42 -27.70 -16.66
CA MET A 522 -17.55 -29.08 -16.18
C MET A 522 -17.32 -30.11 -17.28
N GLU A 523 -17.82 -29.84 -18.47
CA GLU A 523 -17.61 -30.71 -19.61
C GLU A 523 -16.15 -30.71 -20.06
N ALA A 524 -15.48 -29.55 -20.04
CA ALA A 524 -14.05 -29.46 -20.29
C ALA A 524 -13.24 -30.28 -19.29
N GLU A 525 -13.64 -30.27 -18.01
CA GLU A 525 -13.01 -31.10 -16.98
C GLU A 525 -13.14 -32.60 -17.29
N ARG A 526 -14.31 -33.05 -17.72
CA ARG A 526 -14.53 -34.46 -18.11
C ARG A 526 -13.69 -34.89 -19.30
N ARG A 527 -13.51 -34.01 -20.28
CA ARG A 527 -12.78 -34.30 -21.52
C ARG A 527 -11.27 -34.11 -21.38
N GLY A 528 -10.83 -33.43 -20.33
CA GLY A 528 -9.41 -33.16 -20.09
C GLY A 528 -8.84 -32.00 -20.89
N VAL A 529 -7.54 -31.75 -20.71
CA VAL A 529 -6.83 -30.60 -21.24
C VAL A 529 -6.90 -30.44 -22.76
N ASP A 530 -7.02 -31.53 -23.49
CA ASP A 530 -7.04 -31.49 -24.97
C ASP A 530 -8.32 -30.85 -25.52
N SER A 531 -9.40 -30.84 -24.74
CA SER A 531 -10.65 -30.18 -25.09
C SER A 531 -10.59 -28.66 -25.04
N VAL A 532 -9.63 -28.09 -24.31
CA VAL A 532 -9.48 -26.64 -24.20
C VAL A 532 -9.00 -26.05 -25.52
N PRO A 533 -9.71 -25.05 -26.08
CA PRO A 533 -9.36 -24.48 -27.39
C PRO A 533 -7.92 -23.95 -27.44
N THR A 534 -7.23 -24.24 -28.54
CA THR A 534 -5.81 -23.86 -28.76
C THR A 534 -5.58 -22.35 -28.66
N LEU A 535 -6.56 -21.53 -29.08
CA LEU A 535 -6.49 -20.08 -28.95
C LEU A 535 -6.37 -19.65 -27.48
N LEU A 536 -7.19 -20.24 -26.61
CA LEU A 536 -7.17 -19.94 -25.17
C LEU A 536 -5.89 -20.46 -24.52
N LYS A 537 -5.41 -21.66 -24.87
CA LYS A 537 -4.11 -22.17 -24.39
C LYS A 537 -2.96 -21.21 -24.73
N LYS A 538 -2.94 -20.68 -25.95
CA LYS A 538 -1.94 -19.68 -26.38
C LYS A 538 -2.08 -18.38 -25.61
N MET A 539 -3.30 -17.94 -25.34
CA MET A 539 -3.57 -16.75 -24.51
C MET A 539 -3.08 -16.99 -23.08
N PHE A 540 -3.40 -18.14 -22.47
CA PHE A 540 -2.94 -18.47 -21.11
C PHE A 540 -1.41 -18.45 -21.01
N SER A 541 -0.71 -19.09 -21.94
CA SER A 541 0.76 -19.06 -21.97
C SER A 541 1.30 -17.64 -22.03
N ARG A 542 0.63 -16.76 -22.77
CA ARG A 542 1.05 -15.36 -22.92
C ARG A 542 0.80 -14.53 -21.67
N VAL A 543 -0.36 -14.70 -21.05
CA VAL A 543 -0.69 -14.03 -19.80
C VAL A 543 0.23 -14.48 -18.67
N LEU A 544 0.57 -15.77 -18.64
CA LEU A 544 1.57 -16.32 -17.72
C LEU A 544 2.96 -15.70 -17.94
N TRP A 545 3.38 -15.59 -19.20
CA TRP A 545 4.65 -14.94 -19.54
C TRP A 545 4.69 -13.48 -19.08
N LEU A 546 3.60 -12.72 -19.29
CA LEU A 546 3.47 -11.35 -18.79
C LEU A 546 3.53 -11.30 -17.26
N ALA A 547 2.85 -12.22 -16.57
CA ALA A 547 2.80 -12.26 -15.11
C ALA A 547 4.13 -12.65 -14.47
N ARG A 548 4.89 -13.56 -15.09
CA ARG A 548 6.23 -13.96 -14.62
C ARG A 548 7.24 -12.85 -14.75
N GLY A 549 6.93 -11.88 -15.57
CA GLY A 549 7.68 -10.65 -15.72
C GLY A 549 8.87 -10.81 -16.66
N ARG A 550 9.36 -9.65 -17.08
CA ARG A 550 10.67 -9.52 -17.72
C ARG A 550 11.78 -9.65 -16.67
N ALA A 551 11.47 -10.26 -15.53
CA ALA A 551 12.31 -10.33 -14.33
C ALA A 551 13.02 -11.67 -14.19
N ASP A 552 13.26 -12.34 -15.32
CA ASP A 552 14.20 -13.44 -15.39
C ASP A 552 15.53 -12.96 -15.95
#